data_cf48ac31b9ef66df1ddafad64d83f098
#
_entry.id   cf48ac31b9ef66df1ddafad64d83f098
#
_cell.length_a   1.000
_cell.length_b   1.000
_cell.length_c   1.000
_cell.angle_alpha   90.00
_cell.angle_beta   90.00
_cell.angle_gamma   90.00
#
_symmetry.space_group_name_H-M   'P 1'
#
loop_
_entity.id
_entity.type
_entity.pdbx_description
1 polymer ?
#
loop_
_entity_poly.entity_id
_entity_poly.type
_entity_poly.pdbx_seq_one_letter_code
_entity_poly.pdbx_strand_id
1 'polypeptide(L)'
;MLRSFRFLALVLAFAALAVSGPSLAQRAQGYVQEVHGNVTGQIGTGSSLQVERGQTLINNAMIATGPGSYAVLKFEDGTAVLLKENTSFQVQNYDYNPKAPENANAIFNLLRGGLRMITGLVTSRNRNALKVGTPLATIGIRGTEFIAELVNPFFIQVINGTIVVTNSAGAVVFTAGQAVVVANPSTLANIIPLNQVPPGVLQMPNYPLTSVPGPVPSGSVVGGGVGGGAGAGTALAIGAAAGAAVLISTENQSTVVHH
;
A
#
# COMPACT_ATOMS: atom_id res chain seq x y z
N MET A 1 21.22 -48.81 35.62
CA MET A 1 21.60 -47.47 35.15
C MET A 1 21.08 -47.11 33.74
N LEU A 2 20.69 -48.04 32.88
CA LEU A 2 20.20 -47.75 31.51
C LEU A 2 18.76 -47.20 31.41
N ARG A 3 17.94 -47.43 32.43
CA ARG A 3 16.52 -46.98 32.43
C ARG A 3 16.34 -45.47 32.71
N SER A 4 17.23 -44.85 33.47
CA SER A 4 17.19 -43.44 33.84
C SER A 4 17.60 -42.53 32.69
N PHE A 5 18.45 -42.97 31.76
CA PHE A 5 18.86 -42.21 30.59
C PHE A 5 17.77 -42.08 29.53
N ARG A 6 16.87 -43.07 29.43
CA ARG A 6 15.76 -43.03 28.46
C ARG A 6 14.67 -42.04 28.87
N PHE A 7 14.41 -41.87 30.16
CA PHE A 7 13.48 -40.88 30.67
C PHE A 7 13.97 -39.44 30.51
N LEU A 8 15.26 -39.20 30.71
CA LEU A 8 15.84 -37.86 30.55
C LEU A 8 15.85 -37.43 29.10
N ALA A 9 16.10 -38.34 28.16
CA ALA A 9 16.05 -38.05 26.72
C ALA A 9 14.61 -37.77 26.24
N LEU A 10 13.60 -38.42 26.81
CA LEU A 10 12.19 -38.20 26.46
C LEU A 10 11.65 -36.84 26.98
N VAL A 11 12.09 -36.40 28.14
CA VAL A 11 11.73 -35.08 28.71
C VAL A 11 12.39 -33.94 27.95
N LEU A 12 13.64 -34.10 27.51
CA LEU A 12 14.33 -33.13 26.68
C LEU A 12 13.71 -33.00 25.27
N ALA A 13 13.23 -34.09 24.68
CA ALA A 13 12.52 -34.06 23.40
C ALA A 13 11.15 -33.37 23.49
N PHE A 14 10.46 -33.48 24.62
CA PHE A 14 9.17 -32.82 24.82
C PHE A 14 9.30 -31.30 25.10
N ALA A 15 10.41 -30.87 25.69
CA ALA A 15 10.69 -29.46 25.95
C ALA A 15 11.04 -28.65 24.65
N ALA A 16 11.50 -29.34 23.59
CA ALA A 16 11.84 -28.73 22.32
C ALA A 16 10.61 -28.41 21.42
N LEU A 17 9.43 -28.99 21.70
CA LEU A 17 8.22 -28.76 20.92
C LEU A 17 7.38 -27.56 21.38
N ALA A 18 7.74 -26.88 22.44
CA ALA A 18 6.88 -25.86 23.06
C ALA A 18 7.26 -24.40 22.75
N VAL A 19 8.18 -24.13 21.80
CA VAL A 19 8.61 -22.75 21.45
C VAL A 19 8.13 -22.34 20.06
N SER A 20 6.97 -22.83 19.62
CA SER A 20 6.25 -22.20 18.51
C SER A 20 5.36 -21.12 19.10
N GLY A 21 5.95 -19.98 19.47
CA GLY A 21 5.17 -18.80 19.83
C GLY A 21 4.24 -18.43 18.65
N PRO A 22 3.04 -17.88 18.92
CA PRO A 22 2.19 -17.40 17.85
C PRO A 22 2.96 -16.37 17.05
N SER A 23 3.29 -16.68 15.79
CA SER A 23 3.72 -15.68 14.84
C SER A 23 2.58 -14.69 14.72
N LEU A 24 2.73 -13.48 15.26
CA LEU A 24 1.81 -12.38 15.03
C LEU A 24 1.87 -12.07 13.54
N ALA A 25 1.01 -12.72 12.77
CA ALA A 25 0.88 -12.41 11.35
C ALA A 25 0.51 -10.93 11.24
N GLN A 26 1.42 -10.12 10.70
CA GLN A 26 1.20 -8.71 10.50
C GLN A 26 0.02 -8.54 9.53
N ARG A 27 -1.01 -7.82 9.95
CA ARG A 27 -2.23 -7.65 9.16
C ARG A 27 -1.89 -6.94 7.85
N ALA A 28 -2.32 -7.52 6.73
CA ALA A 28 -2.29 -6.88 5.43
C ALA A 28 -3.29 -5.71 5.43
N GLN A 29 -2.85 -4.55 5.01
CA GLN A 29 -3.65 -3.31 5.08
C GLN A 29 -3.84 -2.65 3.72
N GLY A 30 -3.16 -3.18 2.71
CA GLY A 30 -3.23 -2.77 1.33
C GLY A 30 -2.66 -3.85 0.42
N TYR A 31 -2.71 -3.60 -0.85
CA TYR A 31 -2.18 -4.52 -1.88
C TYR A 31 -1.67 -3.76 -3.10
N VAL A 32 -0.87 -4.44 -3.89
CA VAL A 32 -0.40 -3.94 -5.18
C VAL A 32 -1.48 -4.22 -6.22
N GLN A 33 -2.13 -3.17 -6.70
CA GLN A 33 -3.22 -3.27 -7.68
C GLN A 33 -2.70 -3.47 -9.09
N GLU A 34 -1.57 -2.80 -9.44
CA GLU A 34 -0.98 -2.86 -10.78
C GLU A 34 0.53 -2.70 -10.69
N VAL A 35 1.25 -3.35 -11.60
CA VAL A 35 2.70 -3.26 -11.77
C VAL A 35 3.01 -3.17 -13.25
N HIS A 36 3.85 -2.21 -13.62
CA HIS A 36 4.42 -2.09 -14.96
C HIS A 36 5.94 -1.95 -14.88
N GLY A 37 6.65 -2.76 -15.65
CA GLY A 37 8.10 -2.75 -15.69
C GLY A 37 8.76 -3.38 -14.46
N ASN A 38 9.89 -2.82 -14.06
CA ASN A 38 10.69 -3.33 -12.93
C ASN A 38 10.28 -2.63 -11.63
N VAL A 39 9.61 -3.36 -10.75
CA VAL A 39 9.19 -2.88 -9.43
C VAL A 39 9.68 -3.87 -8.38
N THR A 40 10.39 -3.37 -7.38
CA THR A 40 10.93 -4.18 -6.29
C THR A 40 10.35 -3.77 -4.95
N GLY A 41 10.25 -4.72 -4.03
CA GLY A 41 9.74 -4.54 -2.69
C GLY A 41 10.64 -5.15 -1.63
N GLN A 42 10.65 -4.52 -0.45
CA GLN A 42 11.47 -4.92 0.70
C GLN A 42 10.72 -4.64 1.99
N ILE A 43 10.90 -5.47 3.02
CA ILE A 43 10.41 -5.22 4.38
C ILE A 43 11.60 -5.02 5.29
N GLY A 44 11.64 -3.86 5.97
CA GLY A 44 12.75 -3.52 6.87
C GLY A 44 14.10 -3.60 6.18
N THR A 45 15.02 -4.41 6.72
CA THR A 45 16.36 -4.67 6.17
C THR A 45 16.44 -5.96 5.33
N GLY A 46 15.28 -6.56 5.01
CA GLY A 46 15.23 -7.79 4.21
C GLY A 46 15.72 -7.61 2.78
N SER A 47 15.78 -8.70 2.02
CA SER A 47 16.16 -8.67 0.61
C SER A 47 15.09 -7.96 -0.22
N SER A 48 15.53 -7.24 -1.25
CA SER A 48 14.65 -6.64 -2.25
C SER A 48 14.21 -7.72 -3.25
N LEU A 49 12.92 -7.92 -3.42
CA LEU A 49 12.32 -8.92 -4.30
C LEU A 49 11.43 -8.24 -5.34
N GLN A 50 11.23 -8.92 -6.47
CA GLN A 50 10.31 -8.45 -7.49
C GLN A 50 8.88 -8.38 -6.93
N VAL A 51 8.20 -7.27 -7.22
CA VAL A 51 6.81 -7.05 -6.82
C VAL A 51 5.87 -7.52 -7.93
N GLU A 52 4.82 -8.21 -7.51
CA GLU A 52 3.77 -8.69 -8.40
C GLU A 52 2.40 -8.13 -8.00
N ARG A 53 1.51 -8.07 -8.97
CA ARG A 53 0.12 -7.70 -8.74
C ARG A 53 -0.54 -8.66 -7.74
N GLY A 54 -1.35 -8.14 -6.82
CA GLY A 54 -2.05 -8.90 -5.78
C GLY A 54 -1.23 -9.13 -4.52
N GLN A 55 0.07 -8.83 -4.51
CA GLN A 55 0.86 -8.90 -3.28
C GLN A 55 0.36 -7.91 -2.25
N THR A 56 0.34 -8.33 -0.99
CA THR A 56 -0.16 -7.52 0.13
C THR A 56 0.91 -6.59 0.68
N LEU A 57 0.47 -5.44 1.15
CA LEU A 57 1.29 -4.42 1.80
C LEU A 57 1.09 -4.50 3.31
N ILE A 58 2.20 -4.48 4.03
CA ILE A 58 2.23 -4.41 5.50
C ILE A 58 3.07 -3.20 5.91
N ASN A 59 3.04 -2.87 7.21
CA ASN A 59 3.88 -1.81 7.75
C ASN A 59 5.37 -2.10 7.52
N ASN A 60 6.13 -1.04 7.29
CA ASN A 60 7.54 -1.04 6.92
C ASN A 60 7.86 -1.63 5.53
N ALA A 61 6.85 -1.89 4.69
CA ALA A 61 7.08 -2.24 3.29
C ALA A 61 7.63 -1.04 2.52
N MET A 62 8.73 -1.27 1.81
CA MET A 62 9.32 -0.30 0.87
C MET A 62 9.09 -0.81 -0.55
N ILE A 63 8.65 0.07 -1.44
CA ILE A 63 8.43 -0.20 -2.85
C ILE A 63 9.31 0.73 -3.66
N ALA A 64 10.05 0.18 -4.64
CA ALA A 64 10.88 0.95 -5.54
C ALA A 64 10.53 0.62 -7.00
N THR A 65 10.34 1.66 -7.82
CA THR A 65 10.11 1.55 -9.26
C THR A 65 11.37 1.91 -10.02
N GLY A 66 11.70 1.14 -11.06
CA GLY A 66 12.81 1.41 -11.97
C GLY A 66 12.47 2.43 -13.08
N PRO A 67 13.39 2.68 -14.03
CA PRO A 67 13.12 3.50 -15.20
C PRO A 67 11.97 2.95 -16.05
N GLY A 68 11.10 3.82 -16.56
CA GLY A 68 9.93 3.46 -17.37
C GLY A 68 8.89 2.60 -16.66
N SER A 69 8.99 2.47 -15.33
CA SER A 69 8.13 1.57 -14.53
C SER A 69 7.17 2.38 -13.67
N TYR A 70 6.05 1.75 -13.29
CA TYR A 70 5.13 2.32 -12.30
C TYR A 70 4.46 1.22 -11.48
N ALA A 71 3.92 1.59 -10.32
CA ALA A 71 3.10 0.72 -9.48
C ALA A 71 1.87 1.46 -8.96
N VAL A 72 0.78 0.74 -8.81
CA VAL A 72 -0.44 1.24 -8.16
C VAL A 72 -0.68 0.46 -6.88
N LEU A 73 -0.73 1.17 -5.78
CA LEU A 73 -0.99 0.63 -4.46
C LEU A 73 -2.40 1.00 -4.03
N LYS A 74 -3.12 0.07 -3.42
CA LYS A 74 -4.47 0.25 -2.94
C LYS A 74 -4.57 -0.15 -1.48
N PHE A 75 -5.23 0.67 -0.67
CA PHE A 75 -5.41 0.44 0.76
C PHE A 75 -6.88 0.15 1.09
N GLU A 76 -7.11 -0.49 2.24
CA GLU A 76 -8.42 -0.95 2.71
C GLU A 76 -9.46 0.19 2.80
N ASP A 77 -9.02 1.38 3.22
CA ASP A 77 -9.87 2.58 3.31
C ASP A 77 -10.25 3.20 1.95
N GLY A 78 -9.70 2.69 0.87
CA GLY A 78 -9.84 3.23 -0.47
C GLY A 78 -8.72 4.17 -0.91
N THR A 79 -7.77 4.52 -0.05
CA THR A 79 -6.59 5.29 -0.48
C THR A 79 -5.88 4.58 -1.64
N ALA A 80 -5.57 5.31 -2.69
CA ALA A 80 -4.84 4.81 -3.86
C ALA A 80 -3.62 5.67 -4.13
N VAL A 81 -2.49 5.01 -4.42
CA VAL A 81 -1.20 5.66 -4.69
C VAL A 81 -0.64 5.11 -5.99
N LEU A 82 -0.42 5.99 -6.97
CA LEU A 82 0.32 5.69 -8.19
C LEU A 82 1.75 6.19 -8.01
N LEU A 83 2.70 5.29 -8.04
CA LEU A 83 4.13 5.57 -8.02
C LEU A 83 4.64 5.68 -9.46
N LYS A 84 5.29 6.80 -9.77
CA LYS A 84 5.97 7.08 -11.04
C LYS A 84 7.29 6.28 -11.12
N GLU A 85 7.96 6.29 -12.25
CA GLU A 85 9.29 5.73 -12.42
C GLU A 85 10.32 6.33 -11.44
N ASN A 86 11.38 5.58 -11.15
CA ASN A 86 12.50 5.99 -10.28
C ASN A 86 12.05 6.45 -8.89
N THR A 87 10.93 5.92 -8.39
CA THR A 87 10.34 6.27 -7.09
C THR A 87 10.76 5.27 -6.02
N SER A 88 11.04 5.78 -4.82
CA SER A 88 11.20 4.99 -3.59
C SER A 88 10.16 5.46 -2.57
N PHE A 89 9.26 4.56 -2.20
CA PHE A 89 8.10 4.83 -1.36
C PHE A 89 8.02 3.79 -0.23
N GLN A 90 7.73 4.25 0.98
CA GLN A 90 7.60 3.40 2.16
C GLN A 90 6.22 3.54 2.80
N VAL A 91 5.61 2.41 3.12
CA VAL A 91 4.48 2.32 4.03
C VAL A 91 5.06 2.22 5.45
N GLN A 92 5.34 3.36 6.09
CA GLN A 92 5.96 3.35 7.41
C GLN A 92 5.01 2.80 8.46
N ASN A 93 3.80 3.33 8.48
CA ASN A 93 2.71 2.87 9.33
C ASN A 93 1.38 3.09 8.61
N TYR A 94 0.51 2.13 8.70
CA TYR A 94 -0.87 2.26 8.28
C TYR A 94 -1.74 1.46 9.24
N ASP A 95 -2.66 2.15 9.88
CA ASP A 95 -3.66 1.56 10.78
C ASP A 95 -5.01 2.21 10.47
N TYR A 96 -5.91 1.40 9.91
CA TYR A 96 -7.27 1.79 9.62
C TYR A 96 -8.23 0.71 10.10
N ASN A 97 -9.21 1.12 10.90
CA ASN A 97 -10.29 0.27 11.35
C ASN A 97 -11.62 0.95 10.99
N PRO A 98 -12.44 0.38 10.10
CA PRO A 98 -13.72 0.97 9.73
C PRO A 98 -14.71 1.10 10.89
N LYS A 99 -14.49 0.33 11.99
CA LYS A 99 -15.32 0.42 13.20
C LYS A 99 -14.86 1.49 14.19
N ALA A 100 -13.64 2.01 14.02
CA ALA A 100 -13.05 3.06 14.86
C ALA A 100 -12.19 4.02 13.99
N PRO A 101 -12.79 4.70 13.01
CA PRO A 101 -12.06 5.51 12.04
C PRO A 101 -11.40 6.76 12.64
N GLU A 102 -11.81 7.19 13.83
CA GLU A 102 -11.18 8.28 14.60
C GLU A 102 -9.76 7.93 15.05
N ASN A 103 -9.44 6.65 15.24
CA ASN A 103 -8.12 6.16 15.63
C ASN A 103 -7.20 5.90 14.43
N ALA A 104 -7.66 6.16 13.21
CA ALA A 104 -6.87 5.93 12.01
C ALA A 104 -5.56 6.71 12.02
N ASN A 105 -4.49 6.06 11.57
CA ASN A 105 -3.15 6.66 11.44
C ASN A 105 -2.41 6.05 10.26
N ALA A 106 -2.05 6.89 9.29
CA ALA A 106 -1.32 6.47 8.09
C ALA A 106 -0.12 7.38 7.86
N ILE A 107 1.06 6.80 7.87
CA ILE A 107 2.32 7.49 7.63
C ILE A 107 3.03 6.81 6.46
N PHE A 108 3.18 7.53 5.39
CA PHE A 108 3.95 7.14 4.22
C PHE A 108 5.20 8.00 4.11
N ASN A 109 6.24 7.49 3.44
CA ASN A 109 7.42 8.26 3.10
C ASN A 109 7.68 8.19 1.60
N LEU A 110 7.85 9.33 0.96
CA LEU A 110 8.39 9.48 -0.38
C LEU A 110 9.87 9.86 -0.23
N LEU A 111 10.76 8.92 -0.50
CA LEU A 111 12.20 9.11 -0.33
C LEU A 111 12.87 9.64 -1.60
N ARG A 112 12.28 9.35 -2.77
CA ARG A 112 12.72 9.79 -4.10
C ARG A 112 11.59 9.61 -5.11
N GLY A 113 11.63 10.36 -6.22
CA GLY A 113 10.72 10.22 -7.35
C GLY A 113 9.38 10.89 -7.12
N GLY A 114 8.30 10.34 -7.65
CA GLY A 114 7.00 10.98 -7.64
C GLY A 114 5.83 10.03 -7.43
N LEU A 115 4.77 10.59 -6.87
CA LEU A 115 3.50 9.89 -6.67
C LEU A 115 2.30 10.77 -6.98
N ARG A 116 1.19 10.14 -7.36
CA ARG A 116 -0.17 10.69 -7.31
C ARG A 116 -0.96 9.92 -6.27
N MET A 117 -1.64 10.61 -5.38
CA MET A 117 -2.42 9.99 -4.32
C MET A 117 -3.84 10.53 -4.33
N ILE A 118 -4.80 9.62 -4.20
CA ILE A 118 -6.20 9.94 -3.87
C ILE A 118 -6.47 9.33 -2.51
N THR A 119 -6.90 10.15 -1.55
CA THR A 119 -7.17 9.67 -0.19
C THR A 119 -8.55 9.03 -0.09
N GLY A 120 -8.63 7.99 0.72
CA GLY A 120 -9.85 7.29 1.05
C GLY A 120 -10.48 7.78 2.37
N LEU A 121 -11.03 6.83 3.11
CA LEU A 121 -11.77 7.09 4.35
C LEU A 121 -10.88 7.32 5.58
N VAL A 122 -9.57 7.08 5.49
CA VAL A 122 -8.62 7.24 6.61
C VAL A 122 -8.67 8.64 7.22
N THR A 123 -8.97 9.67 6.42
CA THR A 123 -9.08 11.07 6.87
C THR A 123 -10.52 11.50 7.21
N SER A 124 -11.50 10.61 7.10
CA SER A 124 -12.93 10.94 7.21
C SER A 124 -13.34 11.46 8.60
N ARG A 125 -12.79 10.88 9.66
CA ARG A 125 -13.04 11.26 11.05
C ARG A 125 -11.84 11.93 11.73
N ASN A 126 -10.64 11.66 11.24
CA ASN A 126 -9.40 12.27 11.73
C ASN A 126 -8.64 12.91 10.57
N ARG A 127 -8.80 14.22 10.39
CA ARG A 127 -8.15 14.99 9.30
C ARG A 127 -6.62 15.03 9.39
N ASN A 128 -6.03 14.60 10.50
CA ASN A 128 -4.58 14.54 10.69
C ASN A 128 -4.03 13.11 10.60
N ALA A 129 -4.89 12.13 10.28
CA ALA A 129 -4.54 10.72 10.24
C ALA A 129 -3.50 10.39 9.16
N LEU A 130 -3.53 11.08 8.01
CA LEU A 130 -2.69 10.76 6.86
C LEU A 130 -1.59 11.79 6.68
N LYS A 131 -0.35 11.29 6.63
CA LYS A 131 0.85 12.10 6.38
C LYS A 131 1.75 11.43 5.35
N VAL A 132 2.39 12.24 4.52
CA VAL A 132 3.49 11.82 3.65
C VAL A 132 4.74 12.59 4.04
N GLY A 133 5.71 11.87 4.61
CA GLY A 133 7.04 12.40 4.91
C GLY A 133 7.93 12.41 3.67
N THR A 134 8.76 13.43 3.55
CA THR A 134 9.84 13.54 2.58
C THR A 134 11.08 14.11 3.25
N PRO A 135 12.27 14.03 2.66
CA PRO A 135 13.47 14.69 3.22
C PRO A 135 13.35 16.22 3.37
N LEU A 136 12.44 16.87 2.65
CA LEU A 136 12.33 18.34 2.62
C LEU A 136 11.14 18.87 3.44
N ALA A 137 10.06 18.08 3.58
CA ALA A 137 8.85 18.50 4.28
C ALA A 137 7.95 17.30 4.57
N THR A 138 6.98 17.50 5.46
CA THR A 138 5.86 16.59 5.69
C THR A 138 4.59 17.19 5.09
N ILE A 139 3.84 16.40 4.32
CA ILE A 139 2.53 16.75 3.79
C ILE A 139 1.48 16.12 4.72
N GLY A 140 0.71 16.95 5.42
CA GLY A 140 -0.51 16.55 6.11
C GLY A 140 -1.70 16.64 5.16
N ILE A 141 -2.53 15.60 5.09
CA ILE A 141 -3.52 15.45 4.03
C ILE A 141 -4.92 15.45 4.64
N ARG A 142 -5.84 16.23 4.03
CA ARG A 142 -7.20 16.44 4.55
C ARG A 142 -8.25 16.16 3.47
N GLY A 143 -8.35 14.89 3.03
CA GLY A 143 -9.30 14.50 1.98
C GLY A 143 -8.91 15.09 0.63
N THR A 144 -7.89 14.56 -0.03
CA THR A 144 -7.21 15.26 -1.11
C THR A 144 -6.86 14.32 -2.26
N GLU A 145 -6.82 14.87 -3.46
CA GLU A 145 -6.06 14.32 -4.57
C GLU A 145 -4.90 15.27 -4.88
N PHE A 146 -3.68 14.74 -4.94
CA PHE A 146 -2.48 15.53 -5.22
C PHE A 146 -1.42 14.70 -5.93
N ILE A 147 -0.49 15.41 -6.59
CA ILE A 147 0.75 14.87 -7.13
C ILE A 147 1.90 15.49 -6.34
N ALA A 148 2.90 14.70 -6.01
CA ALA A 148 4.11 15.12 -5.34
C ALA A 148 5.32 14.50 -6.03
N GLU A 149 6.34 15.30 -6.35
CA GLU A 149 7.56 14.83 -7.01
C GLU A 149 8.79 15.42 -6.37
N LEU A 150 9.61 14.54 -5.79
CA LEU A 150 10.85 14.83 -5.10
C LEU A 150 12.02 14.73 -6.09
N VAL A 151 12.29 15.81 -6.80
CA VAL A 151 13.41 15.94 -7.78
C VAL A 151 14.38 16.97 -7.26
N ASN A 152 14.42 17.83 -6.61
CA ASN A 152 15.25 18.95 -6.15
C ASN A 152 15.14 20.15 -7.13
N PRO A 153 14.23 21.10 -6.75
CA PRO A 153 13.46 21.16 -5.53
C PRO A 153 12.27 20.17 -5.51
N PHE A 154 11.53 20.13 -4.39
CA PHE A 154 10.34 19.30 -4.23
C PHE A 154 9.10 20.06 -4.75
N PHE A 155 8.36 19.45 -5.66
CA PHE A 155 7.15 20.01 -6.25
C PHE A 155 5.91 19.26 -5.81
N ILE A 156 4.81 19.99 -5.61
CA ILE A 156 3.50 19.42 -5.26
C ILE A 156 2.43 20.15 -6.08
N GLN A 157 1.45 19.42 -6.58
CA GLN A 157 0.23 19.97 -7.17
C GLN A 157 -0.98 19.44 -6.45
N VAL A 158 -1.81 20.31 -5.92
CA VAL A 158 -3.10 19.94 -5.32
C VAL A 158 -4.16 19.92 -6.42
N ILE A 159 -4.70 18.74 -6.71
CA ILE A 159 -5.75 18.57 -7.72
C ILE A 159 -7.12 18.82 -7.09
N ASN A 160 -7.35 18.24 -5.90
CA ASN A 160 -8.59 18.40 -5.15
C ASN A 160 -8.31 18.42 -3.64
N GLY A 161 -9.11 19.14 -2.86
CA GLY A 161 -9.03 19.19 -1.41
C GLY A 161 -7.96 20.16 -0.87
N THR A 162 -7.34 19.81 0.27
CA THR A 162 -6.42 20.68 1.01
C THR A 162 -5.26 19.87 1.60
N ILE A 163 -4.05 20.39 1.49
CA ILE A 163 -2.86 19.85 2.15
C ILE A 163 -2.24 20.90 3.09
N VAL A 164 -1.48 20.42 4.05
CA VAL A 164 -0.61 21.25 4.90
C VAL A 164 0.81 20.78 4.69
N VAL A 165 1.69 21.64 4.18
CA VAL A 165 3.12 21.36 4.03
C VAL A 165 3.87 21.96 5.20
N THR A 166 4.57 21.13 5.95
CA THR A 166 5.29 21.51 7.16
C THR A 166 6.76 21.14 7.04
N ASN A 167 7.65 22.08 7.35
CA ASN A 167 9.09 21.85 7.49
C ASN A 167 9.64 22.65 8.67
N SER A 168 10.96 22.77 8.82
CA SER A 168 11.57 23.52 9.92
C SER A 168 11.30 25.03 9.89
N ALA A 169 10.93 25.60 8.74
CA ALA A 169 10.57 27.01 8.60
C ALA A 169 9.12 27.31 9.03
N GLY A 170 8.26 26.27 9.09
CA GLY A 170 6.86 26.43 9.49
C GLY A 170 5.90 25.56 8.68
N ALA A 171 4.61 25.88 8.77
CA ALA A 171 3.53 25.17 8.12
C ALA A 171 2.71 26.12 7.23
N VAL A 172 2.41 25.68 5.99
CA VAL A 172 1.61 26.44 5.02
C VAL A 172 0.51 25.54 4.48
N VAL A 173 -0.69 26.09 4.35
CA VAL A 173 -1.88 25.41 3.81
C VAL A 173 -2.01 25.71 2.34
N PHE A 174 -2.28 24.67 1.53
CA PHE A 174 -2.52 24.78 0.08
C PHE A 174 -3.81 24.08 -0.30
N THR A 175 -4.49 24.62 -1.31
CA THR A 175 -5.80 24.15 -1.78
C THR A 175 -5.77 23.76 -3.25
N ALA A 176 -6.87 23.17 -3.72
CA ALA A 176 -7.03 22.73 -5.10
C ALA A 176 -6.63 23.80 -6.13
N GLY A 177 -5.96 23.37 -7.21
CA GLY A 177 -5.47 24.21 -8.30
C GLY A 177 -4.08 24.83 -8.05
N GLN A 178 -3.53 24.74 -6.83
CA GLN A 178 -2.23 25.33 -6.53
C GLN A 178 -1.09 24.36 -6.84
N ALA A 179 -0.02 24.91 -7.45
CA ALA A 179 1.28 24.26 -7.52
C ALA A 179 2.23 24.90 -6.49
N VAL A 180 3.04 24.07 -5.86
CA VAL A 180 3.85 24.40 -4.69
C VAL A 180 5.27 23.94 -4.92
N VAL A 181 6.24 24.74 -4.48
CA VAL A 181 7.65 24.35 -4.43
C VAL A 181 8.17 24.43 -2.99
N VAL A 182 8.95 23.43 -2.59
CA VAL A 182 9.75 23.41 -1.37
C VAL A 182 11.21 23.35 -1.76
N ALA A 183 11.92 24.46 -1.65
CA ALA A 183 13.29 24.56 -2.11
C ALA A 183 14.28 23.79 -1.21
N ASN A 184 14.08 23.88 0.10
CA ASN A 184 14.88 23.18 1.11
C ASN A 184 14.09 23.06 2.43
N PRO A 185 14.57 22.30 3.43
CA PRO A 185 13.85 22.10 4.69
C PRO A 185 13.69 23.37 5.54
N SER A 186 14.48 24.41 5.28
CA SER A 186 14.55 25.63 6.12
C SER A 186 13.85 26.84 5.48
N THR A 187 13.20 26.66 4.34
CA THR A 187 12.36 27.67 3.66
C THR A 187 10.91 27.22 3.61
N LEU A 188 10.00 28.17 3.86
CA LEU A 188 8.57 27.89 3.71
C LEU A 188 8.25 27.42 2.30
N ALA A 189 7.30 26.50 2.19
CA ALA A 189 6.71 26.11 0.94
C ALA A 189 6.00 27.32 0.27
N ASN A 190 6.19 27.51 -1.03
CA ASN A 190 5.64 28.63 -1.77
C ASN A 190 4.80 28.19 -2.96
N ILE A 191 3.75 28.96 -3.26
CA ILE A 191 2.97 28.79 -4.48
C ILE A 191 3.81 29.26 -5.68
N ILE A 192 3.77 28.48 -6.75
CA ILE A 192 4.32 28.84 -8.05
C ILE A 192 3.27 28.68 -9.15
N PRO A 193 3.31 29.47 -10.21
CA PRO A 193 2.54 29.21 -11.42
C PRO A 193 2.90 27.84 -12.03
N LEU A 194 1.91 27.11 -12.56
CA LEU A 194 2.14 25.80 -13.18
C LEU A 194 3.14 25.84 -14.34
N ASN A 195 3.21 26.95 -15.07
CA ASN A 195 4.17 27.13 -16.16
C ASN A 195 5.63 27.31 -15.69
N GLN A 196 5.86 27.45 -14.38
CA GLN A 196 7.20 27.46 -13.77
C GLN A 196 7.63 26.08 -13.27
N VAL A 197 6.74 25.08 -13.31
CA VAL A 197 7.10 23.69 -13.04
C VAL A 197 7.89 23.18 -14.24
N PRO A 198 9.08 22.58 -14.05
CA PRO A 198 9.88 22.07 -15.17
C PRO A 198 9.13 21.02 -15.99
N PRO A 199 9.37 20.95 -17.31
CA PRO A 199 8.77 19.91 -18.15
C PRO A 199 9.06 18.49 -17.63
N GLY A 200 8.05 17.62 -17.62
CA GLY A 200 8.16 16.26 -17.13
C GLY A 200 7.95 16.11 -15.61
N VAL A 201 8.12 17.19 -14.84
CA VAL A 201 7.83 17.21 -13.40
C VAL A 201 6.31 17.29 -13.19
N LEU A 202 5.80 16.55 -12.22
CA LEU A 202 4.36 16.36 -11.90
C LEU A 202 3.56 15.66 -13.03
N GLN A 203 4.23 15.17 -14.08
CA GLN A 203 3.59 14.33 -15.09
C GLN A 203 3.56 12.88 -14.62
N MET A 204 2.37 12.32 -14.56
CA MET A 204 2.14 10.96 -14.05
C MET A 204 1.78 10.01 -15.19
N PRO A 205 2.08 8.72 -15.07
CA PRO A 205 1.56 7.70 -15.96
C PRO A 205 0.03 7.80 -16.09
N ASN A 206 -0.49 7.60 -17.29
CA ASN A 206 -1.94 7.62 -17.52
C ASN A 206 -2.59 6.36 -16.95
N TYR A 207 -2.94 6.42 -15.67
CA TYR A 207 -3.66 5.37 -14.97
C TYR A 207 -4.86 5.95 -14.20
N PRO A 208 -6.07 5.39 -14.37
CA PRO A 208 -7.25 5.87 -13.67
C PRO A 208 -7.21 5.44 -12.19
N LEU A 209 -6.85 6.36 -11.30
CA LEU A 209 -6.95 6.13 -9.87
C LEU A 209 -8.39 6.30 -9.40
N THR A 210 -8.84 5.41 -8.52
CA THR A 210 -10.14 5.49 -7.87
C THR A 210 -10.00 5.28 -6.37
N SER A 211 -10.75 6.04 -5.57
CA SER A 211 -10.79 5.89 -4.11
C SER A 211 -12.04 5.13 -3.68
N VAL A 212 -12.03 3.80 -3.92
CA VAL A 212 -13.12 2.91 -3.50
C VAL A 212 -12.59 1.99 -2.41
N PRO A 213 -13.14 2.04 -1.17
CA PRO A 213 -12.78 1.10 -0.11
C PRO A 213 -13.10 -0.34 -0.51
N GLY A 214 -12.30 -1.27 -0.03
CA GLY A 214 -12.54 -2.68 -0.33
C GLY A 214 -11.63 -3.61 0.47
N PRO A 215 -11.96 -4.90 0.50
CA PRO A 215 -11.16 -5.88 1.19
C PRO A 215 -9.79 -6.04 0.53
N VAL A 216 -8.78 -6.25 1.36
CA VAL A 216 -7.44 -6.60 0.87
C VAL A 216 -7.44 -8.06 0.46
N PRO A 217 -7.05 -8.41 -0.78
CA PRO A 217 -6.94 -9.80 -1.22
C PRO A 217 -5.97 -10.60 -0.35
N SER A 218 -6.22 -11.90 -0.23
CA SER A 218 -5.25 -12.80 0.38
C SER A 218 -4.14 -13.07 -0.64
N GLY A 219 -2.94 -12.58 -0.38
CA GLY A 219 -1.79 -12.73 -1.27
C GLY A 219 -0.47 -12.84 -0.51
N SER A 220 0.62 -13.12 -1.21
CA SER A 220 1.96 -13.05 -0.64
C SER A 220 2.30 -11.60 -0.26
N VAL A 221 3.16 -11.43 0.75
CA VAL A 221 3.57 -10.09 1.22
C VAL A 221 4.68 -9.55 0.34
N VAL A 222 4.61 -8.28 -0.03
CA VAL A 222 5.66 -7.55 -0.75
C VAL A 222 6.98 -7.63 0.02
N GLY A 223 8.05 -8.09 -0.63
CA GLY A 223 9.37 -8.21 -0.02
C GLY A 223 9.50 -9.31 1.02
N GLY A 224 8.47 -10.14 1.20
CA GLY A 224 8.52 -11.33 2.04
C GLY A 224 9.13 -12.49 1.25
N GLY A 225 10.43 -12.76 1.46
CA GLY A 225 11.03 -14.02 0.98
C GLY A 225 10.30 -15.21 1.59
N VAL A 226 9.97 -16.23 0.77
CA VAL A 226 9.58 -17.54 1.25
C VAL A 226 10.80 -18.13 1.99
N GLY A 227 10.88 -17.87 3.30
CA GLY A 227 11.76 -18.63 4.16
C GLY A 227 11.36 -20.08 4.02
N GLY A 228 12.22 -20.89 3.38
CA GLY A 228 12.04 -22.31 3.19
C GLY A 228 11.89 -23.02 4.52
N GLY A 229 10.66 -23.16 4.98
CA GLY A 229 10.20 -24.06 6.00
C GLY A 229 9.21 -24.99 5.33
N ALA A 230 9.67 -26.18 4.93
CA ALA A 230 8.78 -27.28 4.54
C ALA A 230 7.91 -27.67 5.74
N GLY A 231 6.76 -27.03 5.84
CA GLY A 231 5.66 -27.40 6.69
C GLY A 231 4.44 -27.58 5.82
N ALA A 232 4.21 -28.82 5.36
CA ALA A 232 2.95 -29.24 4.79
C ALA A 232 1.83 -29.07 5.82
N GLY A 233 1.29 -27.86 5.92
CA GLY A 233 0.04 -27.56 6.62
C GLY A 233 -1.08 -27.55 5.61
N THR A 234 -1.75 -28.67 5.46
CA THR A 234 -3.06 -28.78 4.82
C THR A 234 -4.01 -27.80 5.47
N ALA A 235 -4.21 -26.64 4.83
CA ALA A 235 -5.29 -25.75 5.18
C ALA A 235 -6.60 -26.44 4.81
N LEU A 236 -7.30 -26.95 5.81
CA LEU A 236 -8.70 -27.37 5.69
C LEU A 236 -9.51 -26.09 5.40
N ALA A 237 -9.85 -25.90 4.14
CA ALA A 237 -10.86 -24.95 3.73
C ALA A 237 -12.22 -25.48 4.21
N ILE A 238 -12.73 -24.95 5.32
CA ILE A 238 -14.14 -25.11 5.67
C ILE A 238 -14.92 -24.17 4.76
N GLY A 239 -15.41 -24.74 3.67
CA GLY A 239 -16.32 -24.07 2.78
C GLY A 239 -17.68 -23.88 3.46
N ALA A 240 -18.10 -22.63 3.62
CA ALA A 240 -19.51 -22.30 3.78
C ALA A 240 -20.08 -22.05 2.38
N ALA A 241 -20.60 -23.09 1.77
CA ALA A 241 -21.44 -22.99 0.59
C ALA A 241 -22.86 -22.64 1.02
N ALA A 242 -23.36 -21.49 0.59
CA ALA A 242 -24.79 -21.26 0.44
C ALA A 242 -25.00 -20.26 -0.70
N GLY A 243 -25.41 -20.76 -1.82
CA GLY A 243 -25.78 -19.97 -3.00
C GLY A 243 -26.28 -20.90 -4.09
N ALA A 244 -27.58 -21.17 -4.12
CA ALA A 244 -28.24 -22.03 -5.07
C ALA A 244 -28.02 -21.55 -6.51
N ALA A 245 -27.40 -22.40 -7.32
CA ALA A 245 -27.37 -22.24 -8.76
C ALA A 245 -28.68 -22.77 -9.32
N VAL A 246 -29.51 -21.90 -9.87
CA VAL A 246 -30.63 -22.27 -10.70
C VAL A 246 -30.11 -22.64 -12.09
N LEU A 247 -30.11 -23.94 -12.39
CA LEU A 247 -29.89 -24.45 -13.74
C LEU A 247 -31.16 -24.26 -14.55
N ILE A 248 -31.15 -23.32 -15.47
CA ILE A 248 -32.16 -23.23 -16.54
C ILE A 248 -31.66 -24.13 -17.70
N SER A 249 -32.17 -25.32 -17.81
CA SER A 249 -32.04 -26.14 -18.99
C SER A 249 -33.03 -25.65 -20.06
N THR A 250 -32.52 -25.06 -21.11
CA THR A 250 -33.28 -24.82 -22.34
C THR A 250 -33.25 -26.07 -23.17
N GLU A 251 -34.32 -26.83 -23.12
CA GLU A 251 -34.61 -27.94 -24.05
C GLU A 251 -35.00 -27.36 -25.39
N ASN A 252 -34.22 -27.69 -26.42
CA ASN A 252 -34.45 -27.31 -27.81
C ASN A 252 -35.35 -28.39 -28.44
N GLN A 253 -36.64 -28.14 -28.54
CA GLN A 253 -37.54 -28.98 -29.35
C GLN A 253 -37.74 -28.36 -30.74
N SER A 254 -37.09 -28.98 -31.70
CA SER A 254 -37.39 -28.85 -33.14
C SER A 254 -38.71 -29.57 -33.44
N THR A 255 -39.75 -28.86 -33.81
CA THR A 255 -40.92 -29.43 -34.48
C THR A 255 -40.99 -28.93 -35.92
N VAL A 256 -40.75 -29.87 -36.83
CA VAL A 256 -41.05 -29.76 -38.26
C VAL A 256 -42.56 -29.97 -38.44
N VAL A 257 -43.24 -29.05 -39.09
CA VAL A 257 -44.59 -29.26 -39.63
C VAL A 257 -44.60 -28.87 -41.11
N HIS A 258 -44.85 -29.86 -41.95
CA HIS A 258 -45.25 -29.69 -43.32
C HIS A 258 -46.67 -29.11 -43.44
N HIS A 259 -46.82 -28.11 -44.27
CA HIS A 259 -47.83 -28.04 -45.37
C HIS A 259 -47.49 -26.86 -46.26
#